data_49fe8c3b238b8d6bda9c2a7ec1c56581
#
_entry.id   49fe8c3b238b8d6bda9c2a7ec1c56581
#
_cell.length_a   1.000
_cell.length_b   1.000
_cell.length_c   1.000
_cell.angle_alpha   90.00
_cell.angle_beta   90.00
_cell.angle_gamma   90.00
#
_symmetry.space_group_name_H-M   'P 1'
#
loop_
_entity.id
_entity.type
_entity.pdbx_description
1 polymer ?
#
loop_
_entity_poly.entity_id
_entity_poly.type
_entity_poly.pdbx_seq_one_letter_code
_entity_poly.pdbx_strand_id
1 'polypeptide(L)'
;TVYRVCYQSLWEDFVVAGTARLMDEYGLDGVYLDGTGCLLPCYNHYHGCGPRDGVGRAHPRYTFWATRSLMRRLWQVVSSRNPNGQINLHNSAFMTVPTIAFATSLWDGEQLSTTPGRTLPERMPLDYFRTEFMGHQWGLAAEFLEYVLPYSYRQEWGLTLLHDVPTRPYGPHDQLELASQLWNLMERFGRRQATWLPYWRNGDVVTVQPSAAYVSLYRHPRNGVLAVVYNYGARATEVTVALQRAKLGLAERVVATDALTGMALDCEGGTLHLPLDSLGWQLVWLRQEQ
;
A
#
# COMPACT_ATOMS: atom_id res chain seq x y z
N THR A 1 3.78 23.11 23.12
CA THR A 1 2.31 22.97 23.11
C THR A 1 1.86 22.82 21.67
N VAL A 2 1.12 21.77 21.36
CA VAL A 2 0.54 21.53 20.03
C VAL A 2 -0.95 21.91 20.11
N TYR A 3 -1.41 22.72 19.17
CA TYR A 3 -2.82 23.08 19.04
C TYR A 3 -3.42 22.38 17.83
N ARG A 4 -4.60 21.81 18.02
CA ARG A 4 -5.40 21.30 16.91
C ARG A 4 -6.27 22.41 16.35
N VAL A 5 -6.25 22.55 15.06
CA VAL A 5 -7.12 23.48 14.34
C VAL A 5 -8.42 22.80 13.94
N CYS A 6 -9.49 23.58 13.90
CA CYS A 6 -10.81 23.08 13.53
C CYS A 6 -11.15 23.51 12.10
N TYR A 7 -11.55 22.56 11.27
CA TYR A 7 -11.93 22.87 9.87
C TYR A 7 -13.22 23.71 9.75
N GLN A 8 -14.03 23.80 10.81
CA GLN A 8 -15.16 24.75 10.89
C GLN A 8 -14.71 26.22 11.01
N SER A 9 -13.42 26.48 11.18
CA SER A 9 -12.84 27.83 11.29
C SER A 9 -12.26 28.29 9.94
N LEU A 10 -11.75 29.53 9.90
CA LEU A 10 -11.01 30.06 8.73
C LEU A 10 -9.78 29.26 8.33
N TRP A 11 -9.38 28.27 9.13
CA TRP A 11 -8.29 27.35 8.78
C TRP A 11 -8.58 26.56 7.49
N GLU A 12 -9.84 26.23 7.21
CA GLU A 12 -10.24 25.61 5.94
C GLU A 12 -9.82 26.49 4.75
N ASP A 13 -10.14 27.79 4.79
CA ASP A 13 -9.79 28.73 3.73
C ASP A 13 -8.28 28.89 3.57
N PHE A 14 -7.56 28.94 4.70
CA PHE A 14 -6.11 29.03 4.70
C PHE A 14 -5.44 27.84 4.04
N VAL A 15 -5.87 26.63 4.35
CA VAL A 15 -5.33 25.39 3.75
C VAL A 15 -5.63 25.33 2.25
N VAL A 16 -6.85 25.66 1.85
CA VAL A 16 -7.25 25.63 0.43
C VAL A 16 -6.48 26.67 -0.38
N ALA A 17 -6.36 27.90 0.13
CA ALA A 17 -5.61 28.96 -0.54
C ALA A 17 -4.09 28.64 -0.57
N GLY A 18 -3.56 28.11 0.53
CA GLY A 18 -2.16 27.66 0.61
C GLY A 18 -1.84 26.56 -0.40
N THR A 19 -2.71 25.57 -0.55
CA THR A 19 -2.57 24.52 -1.55
C THR A 19 -2.57 25.09 -2.97
N ALA A 20 -3.54 25.97 -3.29
CA ALA A 20 -3.59 26.63 -4.59
C ALA A 20 -2.29 27.36 -4.89
N ARG A 21 -1.80 28.15 -3.94
CA ARG A 21 -0.57 28.91 -4.06
C ARG A 21 0.66 28.01 -4.26
N LEU A 22 0.78 26.92 -3.50
CA LEU A 22 1.88 25.97 -3.65
C LEU A 22 1.91 25.32 -5.04
N MET A 23 0.75 24.99 -5.59
CA MET A 23 0.65 24.44 -6.94
C MET A 23 1.01 25.51 -8.00
N ASP A 24 0.52 26.74 -7.84
CA ASP A 24 0.75 27.82 -8.80
C ASP A 24 2.19 28.35 -8.80
N GLU A 25 2.81 28.48 -7.63
CA GLU A 25 4.15 29.08 -7.49
C GLU A 25 5.27 28.04 -7.58
N TYR A 26 5.05 26.80 -7.14
CA TYR A 26 6.10 25.79 -7.04
C TYR A 26 5.86 24.57 -7.96
N GLY A 27 4.77 24.54 -8.71
CA GLY A 27 4.47 23.47 -9.66
C GLY A 27 4.23 22.12 -9.01
N LEU A 28 3.65 22.08 -7.80
CA LEU A 28 3.34 20.82 -7.13
C LEU A 28 2.20 20.08 -7.85
N ASP A 29 2.31 18.77 -7.92
CA ASP A 29 1.29 17.89 -8.55
C ASP A 29 0.15 17.50 -7.61
N GLY A 30 0.23 17.86 -6.34
CA GLY A 30 -0.78 17.52 -5.35
C GLY A 30 -0.33 17.76 -3.93
N VAL A 31 -1.05 17.17 -2.98
CA VAL A 31 -0.81 17.33 -1.55
C VAL A 31 -0.88 16.02 -0.79
N TYR A 32 -0.10 15.94 0.27
CA TYR A 32 -0.23 14.95 1.31
C TYR A 32 -0.85 15.59 2.55
N LEU A 33 -1.85 14.94 3.13
CA LEU A 33 -2.61 15.44 4.27
C LEU A 33 -2.48 14.46 5.45
N ASP A 34 -1.70 14.84 6.43
CA ASP A 34 -1.52 14.06 7.65
C ASP A 34 -2.59 14.40 8.68
N GLY A 35 -3.21 13.37 9.24
CA GLY A 35 -4.19 13.50 10.33
C GLY A 35 -5.46 14.27 9.96
N THR A 36 -5.83 14.35 8.70
CA THR A 36 -7.05 15.02 8.23
C THR A 36 -8.27 14.16 8.50
N GLY A 37 -8.78 14.22 9.72
CA GLY A 37 -9.94 13.46 10.15
C GLY A 37 -10.99 14.32 10.86
N CYS A 38 -12.20 13.78 10.96
CA CYS A 38 -13.34 14.42 11.66
C CYS A 38 -13.64 13.80 13.02
N LEU A 39 -12.79 12.92 13.53
CA LEU A 39 -13.03 12.12 14.73
C LEU A 39 -12.77 12.87 16.04
N LEU A 40 -12.17 14.04 15.98
CA LEU A 40 -11.84 14.81 17.18
C LEU A 40 -12.88 15.90 17.43
N PRO A 41 -13.42 15.91 18.65
CA PRO A 41 -14.44 16.88 19.00
C PRO A 41 -13.87 18.28 19.15
N CYS A 42 -14.60 19.27 18.68
CA CYS A 42 -14.32 20.68 18.89
C CYS A 42 -15.34 21.31 19.84
N TYR A 43 -14.85 22.03 20.86
CA TYR A 43 -15.65 22.73 21.86
C TYR A 43 -15.63 24.25 21.69
N ASN A 44 -14.97 24.77 20.69
CA ASN A 44 -14.77 26.20 20.51
C ASN A 44 -16.03 26.86 19.94
N HIS A 45 -16.72 27.64 20.80
CA HIS A 45 -17.95 28.29 20.42
C HIS A 45 -17.76 29.50 19.50
N TYR A 46 -16.56 30.08 19.41
CA TYR A 46 -16.30 31.27 18.58
C TYR A 46 -16.47 31.02 17.08
N HIS A 47 -16.36 29.76 16.61
CA HIS A 47 -16.63 29.39 15.24
C HIS A 47 -17.78 28.37 15.11
N GLY A 48 -18.70 28.38 16.09
CA GLY A 48 -19.93 27.60 16.03
C GLY A 48 -19.83 26.13 16.44
N CYS A 49 -18.68 25.70 16.99
CA CYS A 49 -18.54 24.42 17.71
C CYS A 49 -18.75 24.64 19.21
N GLY A 50 -19.03 23.57 19.96
CA GLY A 50 -19.22 23.65 21.41
C GLY A 50 -20.46 24.43 21.84
N PRO A 51 -21.67 24.12 21.32
CA PRO A 51 -22.89 24.70 21.82
C PRO A 51 -23.03 24.45 23.33
N ARG A 52 -23.64 25.41 24.06
CA ARG A 52 -23.87 25.28 25.49
C ARG A 52 -25.30 24.84 25.76
N ASP A 53 -25.47 23.97 26.72
CA ASP A 53 -26.79 23.55 27.19
C ASP A 53 -27.41 24.60 28.14
N GLY A 54 -28.62 24.33 28.61
CA GLY A 54 -29.36 25.26 29.51
C GLY A 54 -28.70 25.51 30.87
N VAL A 55 -27.69 24.74 31.24
CA VAL A 55 -26.88 24.91 32.45
C VAL A 55 -25.46 25.40 32.16
N GLY A 56 -25.20 25.82 30.91
CA GLY A 56 -23.95 26.41 30.49
C GLY A 56 -22.80 25.45 30.14
N ARG A 57 -23.03 24.15 30.13
CA ARG A 57 -22.01 23.17 29.77
C ARG A 57 -21.80 23.12 28.26
N ALA A 58 -20.53 23.15 27.83
CA ALA A 58 -20.17 23.04 26.44
C ALA A 58 -20.27 21.57 25.97
N HIS A 59 -20.91 21.34 24.83
CA HIS A 59 -20.99 20.04 24.17
C HIS A 59 -20.10 20.02 22.92
N PRO A 60 -19.41 18.90 22.64
CA PRO A 60 -18.56 18.79 21.47
C PRO A 60 -19.37 18.75 20.18
N ARG A 61 -18.76 19.26 19.10
CA ARG A 61 -19.23 19.04 17.74
C ARG A 61 -18.13 18.37 16.94
N TYR A 62 -18.49 17.29 16.25
CA TYR A 62 -17.63 16.63 15.26
C TYR A 62 -17.82 17.32 13.91
N THR A 63 -16.72 17.68 13.26
CA THR A 63 -16.75 18.57 12.07
C THR A 63 -16.86 17.81 10.75
N PHE A 64 -17.74 16.83 10.65
CA PHE A 64 -17.91 15.98 9.44
C PHE A 64 -18.13 16.81 8.16
N TRP A 65 -19.04 17.77 8.22
CA TRP A 65 -19.35 18.59 7.04
C TRP A 65 -18.23 19.56 6.67
N ALA A 66 -17.54 20.13 7.64
CA ALA A 66 -16.39 20.99 7.38
C ALA A 66 -15.22 20.18 6.80
N THR A 67 -14.94 18.98 7.33
CA THR A 67 -13.94 18.08 6.75
C THR A 67 -14.29 17.72 5.31
N ARG A 68 -15.55 17.37 5.03
CA ARG A 68 -15.99 17.10 3.67
C ARG A 68 -15.88 18.32 2.76
N SER A 69 -16.19 19.52 3.26
CA SER A 69 -16.04 20.79 2.53
C SER A 69 -14.58 21.03 2.16
N LEU A 70 -13.68 20.92 3.13
CA LEU A 70 -12.23 21.05 2.91
C LEU A 70 -11.76 20.10 1.81
N MET A 71 -12.08 18.80 1.94
CA MET A 71 -11.64 17.79 0.99
C MET A 71 -12.16 18.05 -0.43
N ARG A 72 -13.43 18.44 -0.56
CA ARG A 72 -14.01 18.80 -1.86
C ARG A 72 -13.33 20.01 -2.48
N ARG A 73 -13.05 21.04 -1.68
CA ARG A 73 -12.37 22.27 -2.15
C ARG A 73 -10.93 21.99 -2.55
N LEU A 74 -10.20 21.17 -1.80
CA LEU A 74 -8.87 20.71 -2.17
C LEU A 74 -8.89 19.91 -3.48
N TRP A 75 -9.85 19.00 -3.62
CA TRP A 75 -10.03 18.27 -4.87
C TRP A 75 -10.29 19.22 -6.07
N GLN A 76 -11.13 20.23 -5.90
CA GLN A 76 -11.38 21.23 -6.94
C GLN A 76 -10.11 22.02 -7.29
N VAL A 77 -9.33 22.43 -6.29
CA VAL A 77 -8.06 23.15 -6.49
C VAL A 77 -7.06 22.29 -7.25
N VAL A 78 -6.88 21.05 -6.81
CA VAL A 78 -5.91 20.13 -7.42
C VAL A 78 -6.33 19.72 -8.83
N SER A 79 -7.55 19.24 -9.00
CA SER A 79 -8.03 18.73 -10.29
C SER A 79 -8.15 19.81 -11.38
N SER A 80 -8.44 21.07 -11.01
CA SER A 80 -8.48 22.18 -11.96
C SER A 80 -7.10 22.59 -12.47
N ARG A 81 -6.03 22.30 -11.74
CA ARG A 81 -4.64 22.60 -12.11
C ARG A 81 -3.94 21.41 -12.76
N ASN A 82 -4.16 20.24 -12.21
CA ASN A 82 -3.61 18.98 -12.71
C ASN A 82 -4.69 17.89 -12.65
N PRO A 83 -5.25 17.44 -13.80
CA PRO A 83 -6.24 16.35 -13.81
C PRO A 83 -5.72 15.02 -13.24
N ASN A 84 -4.39 14.83 -13.21
CA ASN A 84 -3.73 13.67 -12.62
C ASN A 84 -3.16 13.97 -11.22
N GLY A 85 -3.52 15.14 -10.67
CA GLY A 85 -3.03 15.59 -9.37
C GLY A 85 -3.46 14.67 -8.23
N GLN A 86 -2.64 14.61 -7.20
CA GLN A 86 -2.80 13.66 -6.10
C GLN A 86 -3.25 14.34 -4.81
N ILE A 87 -4.21 13.73 -4.14
CA ILE A 87 -4.54 14.03 -2.74
C ILE A 87 -4.35 12.73 -1.97
N ASN A 88 -3.19 12.62 -1.33
CA ASN A 88 -2.82 11.46 -0.53
C ASN A 88 -3.14 11.75 0.94
N LEU A 89 -3.72 10.78 1.61
CA LEU A 89 -4.11 10.88 3.01
C LEU A 89 -3.29 9.97 3.90
N HIS A 90 -2.93 10.44 5.08
CA HIS A 90 -2.46 9.59 6.17
C HIS A 90 -3.59 9.46 7.20
N ASN A 91 -4.36 8.41 7.09
CA ASN A 91 -5.53 8.16 7.93
C ASN A 91 -5.52 6.75 8.53
N SER A 92 -4.37 6.29 8.97
CA SER A 92 -4.24 5.00 9.67
C SER A 92 -5.35 4.84 10.72
N ALA A 93 -6.15 3.78 10.58
CA ALA A 93 -7.31 3.48 11.44
C ALA A 93 -8.45 4.53 11.47
N PHE A 94 -8.43 5.56 10.64
CA PHE A 94 -9.42 6.64 10.63
C PHE A 94 -10.13 6.83 9.29
N MET A 95 -10.46 5.74 8.62
CA MET A 95 -11.16 5.77 7.34
C MET A 95 -12.59 6.27 7.51
N THR A 96 -12.81 7.56 7.22
CA THR A 96 -14.16 8.15 7.24
C THR A 96 -14.53 8.73 5.89
N VAL A 97 -15.79 8.52 5.47
CA VAL A 97 -16.29 9.00 4.18
C VAL A 97 -16.03 10.48 3.94
N PRO A 98 -16.25 11.40 4.92
CA PRO A 98 -15.95 12.81 4.71
C PRO A 98 -14.52 13.11 4.28
N THR A 99 -13.57 12.30 4.73
CA THR A 99 -12.15 12.47 4.42
C THR A 99 -11.79 11.79 3.09
N ILE A 100 -12.18 10.53 2.90
CA ILE A 100 -11.74 9.74 1.74
C ILE A 100 -12.49 10.06 0.44
N ALA A 101 -13.67 10.66 0.51
CA ALA A 101 -14.56 10.86 -0.65
C ALA A 101 -13.94 11.69 -1.80
N PHE A 102 -12.90 12.46 -1.55
CA PHE A 102 -12.21 13.32 -2.51
C PHE A 102 -10.70 13.08 -2.56
N ALA A 103 -10.24 12.01 -1.95
CA ALA A 103 -8.84 11.59 -2.00
C ALA A 103 -8.55 10.73 -3.24
N THR A 104 -7.29 10.63 -3.62
CA THR A 104 -6.83 9.78 -4.73
C THR A 104 -6.08 8.55 -4.23
N SER A 105 -5.45 8.64 -3.07
CA SER A 105 -4.75 7.54 -2.41
C SER A 105 -4.72 7.75 -0.89
N LEU A 106 -4.33 6.71 -0.17
CA LEU A 106 -4.22 6.76 1.28
C LEU A 106 -3.01 5.96 1.77
N TRP A 107 -2.41 6.43 2.85
CA TRP A 107 -1.44 5.68 3.64
C TRP A 107 -2.14 5.05 4.84
N ASP A 108 -1.91 3.74 5.01
CA ASP A 108 -2.43 2.97 6.13
C ASP A 108 -1.36 2.02 6.68
N GLY A 109 -1.36 1.78 7.99
CA GLY A 109 -0.43 0.85 8.63
C GLY A 109 0.23 1.36 9.92
N GLU A 110 0.23 2.66 10.22
CA GLU A 110 0.92 3.19 11.41
C GLU A 110 0.37 2.59 12.73
N GLN A 111 -0.92 2.28 12.80
CA GLN A 111 -1.53 1.61 13.95
C GLN A 111 -0.89 0.25 14.27
N LEU A 112 -0.21 -0.37 13.32
CA LEU A 112 0.44 -1.66 13.49
C LEU A 112 1.62 -1.62 14.44
N SER A 113 2.21 -0.45 14.67
CA SER A 113 3.28 -0.24 15.66
C SER A 113 2.84 -0.65 17.07
N THR A 114 1.55 -0.58 17.37
CA THR A 114 0.96 -0.91 18.68
C THR A 114 0.08 -2.15 18.66
N THR A 115 -0.13 -2.78 17.50
CA THR A 115 -0.98 -3.97 17.38
C THR A 115 -0.35 -5.15 18.13
N PRO A 116 -1.09 -5.84 19.02
CA PRO A 116 -0.57 -6.98 19.75
C PRO A 116 -0.36 -8.20 18.84
N GLY A 117 0.50 -9.10 19.25
CA GLY A 117 0.82 -10.35 18.56
C GLY A 117 2.26 -10.74 18.76
N ARG A 118 2.56 -12.03 18.62
CA ARG A 118 3.93 -12.58 18.83
C ARG A 118 4.71 -12.64 17.53
N THR A 119 4.05 -13.02 16.45
CA THR A 119 4.67 -13.19 15.12
C THR A 119 3.99 -12.31 14.10
N LEU A 120 4.64 -12.05 12.98
CA LEU A 120 4.04 -11.28 11.89
C LEU A 120 2.75 -11.95 11.37
N PRO A 121 2.68 -13.27 11.14
CA PRO A 121 1.44 -13.93 10.74
C PRO A 121 0.29 -13.82 11.75
N GLU A 122 0.59 -13.77 13.05
CA GLU A 122 -0.45 -13.54 14.08
C GLU A 122 -0.96 -12.10 14.08
N ARG A 123 -0.11 -11.13 13.84
CA ARG A 123 -0.45 -9.70 13.82
C ARG A 123 -1.08 -9.26 12.52
N MET A 124 -0.68 -9.90 11.43
CA MET A 124 -1.10 -9.58 10.07
C MET A 124 -1.54 -10.86 9.32
N PRO A 125 -2.63 -11.53 9.72
CA PRO A 125 -3.18 -12.59 8.90
C PRO A 125 -3.39 -12.09 7.45
N LEU A 126 -3.12 -12.92 6.45
CA LEU A 126 -3.22 -12.49 5.05
C LEU A 126 -4.62 -12.02 4.66
N ASP A 127 -5.67 -12.57 5.27
CA ASP A 127 -7.04 -12.10 5.06
C ASP A 127 -7.29 -10.72 5.66
N TYR A 128 -6.62 -10.41 6.78
CA TYR A 128 -6.66 -9.05 7.33
C TYR A 128 -5.96 -8.07 6.38
N PHE A 129 -4.77 -8.42 5.87
CA PHE A 129 -4.09 -7.58 4.88
C PHE A 129 -4.97 -7.34 3.65
N ARG A 130 -5.62 -8.37 3.14
CA ARG A 130 -6.51 -8.27 1.97
C ARG A 130 -7.71 -7.36 2.21
N THR A 131 -8.27 -7.38 3.39
CA THR A 131 -9.48 -6.60 3.71
C THR A 131 -9.17 -5.16 4.09
N GLU A 132 -8.03 -4.89 4.70
CA GLU A 132 -7.71 -3.56 5.24
C GLU A 132 -6.76 -2.77 4.31
N PHE A 133 -5.68 -3.39 3.84
CA PHE A 133 -4.57 -2.64 3.25
C PHE A 133 -4.55 -2.63 1.72
N MET A 134 -5.45 -3.31 1.03
CA MET A 134 -5.49 -3.29 -0.44
C MET A 134 -6.27 -2.10 -1.03
N GLY A 135 -7.00 -1.35 -0.22
CA GLY A 135 -7.76 -0.17 -0.65
C GLY A 135 -9.04 -0.47 -1.43
N HIS A 136 -9.30 -1.71 -1.81
CA HIS A 136 -10.45 -2.08 -2.66
C HIS A 136 -11.80 -1.74 -2.03
N GLN A 137 -11.95 -1.90 -0.73
CA GLN A 137 -13.16 -1.57 0.03
C GLN A 137 -13.46 -0.07 0.06
N TRP A 138 -12.45 0.75 -0.13
CA TRP A 138 -12.57 2.21 -0.12
C TRP A 138 -12.65 2.81 -1.53
N GLY A 139 -12.30 2.03 -2.56
CA GLY A 139 -12.19 2.53 -3.93
C GLY A 139 -11.00 3.47 -4.17
N LEU A 140 -10.01 3.43 -3.28
CA LEU A 140 -8.78 4.24 -3.34
C LEU A 140 -7.55 3.33 -3.44
N ALA A 141 -6.51 3.82 -4.08
CA ALA A 141 -5.20 3.18 -4.00
C ALA A 141 -4.67 3.30 -2.56
N ALA A 142 -4.30 2.17 -1.96
CA ALA A 142 -3.66 2.14 -0.66
C ALA A 142 -2.15 2.01 -0.82
N GLU A 143 -1.41 2.69 0.05
CA GLU A 143 0.02 2.56 0.22
C GLU A 143 0.28 2.07 1.65
N PHE A 144 0.93 0.92 1.78
CA PHE A 144 1.16 0.32 3.08
C PHE A 144 2.32 1.00 3.80
N LEU A 145 2.12 1.32 5.07
CA LEU A 145 3.15 1.82 5.97
C LEU A 145 3.77 0.66 6.75
N GLU A 146 5.07 0.48 6.59
CA GLU A 146 5.83 -0.63 7.19
C GLU A 146 6.17 -0.33 8.66
N TYR A 147 5.19 -0.44 9.55
CA TYR A 147 5.33 -0.18 10.99
C TYR A 147 5.10 -1.40 11.87
N VAL A 148 5.21 -2.61 11.33
CA VAL A 148 4.97 -3.84 12.10
C VAL A 148 6.22 -4.23 12.87
N LEU A 149 6.59 -3.46 13.86
CA LEU A 149 7.74 -3.73 14.72
C LEU A 149 7.58 -5.02 15.55
N PRO A 150 8.61 -5.81 15.77
CA PRO A 150 10.05 -5.56 15.48
C PRO A 150 10.55 -6.12 14.14
N TYR A 151 9.66 -6.39 13.20
CA TYR A 151 10.05 -6.97 11.92
C TYR A 151 10.84 -5.97 11.06
N SER A 152 11.67 -6.50 10.17
CA SER A 152 12.41 -5.66 9.24
C SER A 152 11.53 -5.25 8.07
N TYR A 153 11.77 -4.07 7.54
CA TYR A 153 11.11 -3.59 6.31
C TYR A 153 11.20 -4.62 5.17
N ARG A 154 12.35 -5.28 5.02
CA ARG A 154 12.52 -6.33 4.02
C ARG A 154 11.51 -7.47 4.21
N GLN A 155 11.20 -7.86 5.43
CA GLN A 155 10.19 -8.90 5.71
C GLN A 155 8.78 -8.42 5.37
N GLU A 156 8.47 -7.15 5.66
CA GLU A 156 7.16 -6.56 5.38
C GLU A 156 6.91 -6.34 3.88
N TRP A 157 7.97 -6.07 3.09
CA TRP A 157 7.88 -6.01 1.62
C TRP A 157 7.29 -7.27 1.00
N GLY A 158 7.48 -8.44 1.60
CA GLY A 158 6.84 -9.67 1.15
C GLY A 158 5.31 -9.58 1.11
N LEU A 159 4.70 -8.91 2.09
CA LEU A 159 3.24 -8.70 2.14
C LEU A 159 2.77 -7.81 0.98
N THR A 160 3.39 -6.67 0.80
CA THR A 160 2.99 -5.69 -0.22
C THR A 160 3.20 -6.22 -1.64
N LEU A 161 4.34 -6.86 -1.90
CA LEU A 161 4.63 -7.51 -3.18
C LEU A 161 3.65 -8.64 -3.48
N LEU A 162 3.32 -9.48 -2.49
CA LEU A 162 2.38 -10.58 -2.65
C LEU A 162 0.96 -10.09 -3.00
N HIS A 163 0.58 -8.91 -2.52
CA HIS A 163 -0.77 -8.34 -2.65
C HIS A 163 -0.89 -7.24 -3.72
N ASP A 164 0.16 -6.94 -4.46
CA ASP A 164 0.19 -5.86 -5.45
C ASP A 164 -0.11 -4.47 -4.86
N VAL A 165 0.29 -4.24 -3.62
CA VAL A 165 0.08 -2.99 -2.90
C VAL A 165 1.36 -2.16 -2.92
N PRO A 166 1.32 -0.87 -3.27
CA PRO A 166 2.45 0.03 -3.11
C PRO A 166 2.87 0.15 -1.65
N THR A 167 4.15 0.29 -1.43
CA THR A 167 4.74 0.49 -0.11
C THR A 167 5.33 1.89 -0.04
N ARG A 168 5.01 2.61 1.02
CA ARG A 168 5.74 3.82 1.35
C ARG A 168 7.05 3.43 2.02
N PRO A 169 8.21 3.65 1.35
CA PRO A 169 9.49 3.31 1.94
C PRO A 169 9.78 4.23 3.14
N TYR A 170 10.25 3.62 4.20
CA TYR A 170 10.63 4.31 5.43
C TYR A 170 11.86 3.63 6.03
N GLY A 171 12.76 4.40 6.65
CA GLY A 171 13.89 3.85 7.39
C GLY A 171 15.26 4.19 6.80
N PRO A 172 16.30 3.41 7.14
CA PRO A 172 17.67 3.67 6.74
C PRO A 172 17.90 3.53 5.23
N HIS A 173 19.06 4.02 4.78
CA HIS A 173 19.40 4.15 3.36
C HIS A 173 19.27 2.84 2.55
N ASP A 174 19.65 1.70 3.12
CA ASP A 174 19.55 0.38 2.50
C ASP A 174 18.10 -0.01 2.15
N GLN A 175 17.13 0.43 2.93
CA GLN A 175 15.71 0.19 2.67
C GLN A 175 15.19 1.05 1.51
N LEU A 176 15.66 2.28 1.42
CA LEU A 176 15.35 3.16 0.28
C LEU A 176 15.98 2.65 -1.01
N GLU A 177 17.17 2.06 -0.92
CA GLU A 177 17.82 1.41 -2.05
C GLU A 177 17.04 0.18 -2.53
N LEU A 178 16.57 -0.67 -1.62
CA LEU A 178 15.69 -1.80 -1.96
C LEU A 178 14.40 -1.32 -2.64
N ALA A 179 13.76 -0.28 -2.11
CA ALA A 179 12.57 0.31 -2.72
C ALA A 179 12.84 0.77 -4.16
N SER A 180 13.94 1.47 -4.39
CA SER A 180 14.37 1.92 -5.72
C SER A 180 14.60 0.73 -6.67
N GLN A 181 15.28 -0.32 -6.21
CA GLN A 181 15.50 -1.53 -6.99
C GLN A 181 14.17 -2.21 -7.38
N LEU A 182 13.23 -2.32 -6.45
CA LEU A 182 11.92 -2.91 -6.68
C LEU A 182 11.08 -2.09 -7.67
N TRP A 183 11.03 -0.77 -7.52
CA TRP A 183 10.31 0.09 -8.46
C TRP A 183 10.90 0.03 -9.86
N ASN A 184 12.22 0.09 -10.00
CA ASN A 184 12.91 -0.05 -11.27
C ASN A 184 12.67 -1.44 -11.91
N LEU A 185 12.64 -2.50 -11.11
CA LEU A 185 12.29 -3.83 -11.58
C LEU A 185 10.86 -3.87 -12.12
N MET A 186 9.89 -3.37 -11.37
CA MET A 186 8.48 -3.38 -11.75
C MET A 186 8.22 -2.55 -13.02
N GLU A 187 8.91 -1.42 -13.19
CA GLU A 187 8.86 -0.62 -14.42
C GLU A 187 9.49 -1.36 -15.60
N ARG A 188 10.69 -1.91 -15.43
CA ARG A 188 11.39 -2.72 -16.45
C ARG A 188 10.61 -3.98 -16.85
N PHE A 189 9.93 -4.61 -15.90
CA PHE A 189 9.05 -5.75 -16.18
C PHE A 189 7.79 -5.32 -16.94
N GLY A 190 7.34 -4.09 -16.77
CA GLY A 190 6.10 -3.59 -17.35
C GLY A 190 4.86 -3.99 -16.54
N ARG A 191 4.92 -3.87 -15.21
CA ARG A 191 3.82 -4.25 -14.30
C ARG A 191 2.47 -3.70 -14.74
N ARG A 192 2.40 -2.46 -15.24
CA ARG A 192 1.15 -1.81 -15.66
C ARG A 192 0.45 -2.53 -16.82
N GLN A 193 1.19 -3.26 -17.66
CA GLN A 193 0.67 -4.04 -18.80
C GLN A 193 0.48 -5.52 -18.44
N ALA A 194 0.89 -5.94 -17.25
CA ALA A 194 0.77 -7.30 -16.79
C ALA A 194 -0.60 -7.60 -16.17
N THR A 195 -1.05 -8.83 -16.31
CA THR A 195 -2.19 -9.34 -15.54
C THR A 195 -1.67 -9.89 -14.23
N TRP A 196 -2.14 -9.33 -13.12
CA TRP A 196 -1.85 -9.85 -11.80
C TRP A 196 -2.73 -11.04 -11.47
N LEU A 197 -2.12 -12.13 -10.98
CA LEU A 197 -2.75 -13.39 -10.59
C LEU A 197 -2.46 -13.62 -9.11
N PRO A 198 -3.38 -13.22 -8.21
CA PRO A 198 -3.17 -13.29 -6.77
C PRO A 198 -3.16 -14.73 -6.26
N TYR A 199 -2.36 -14.99 -5.21
CA TYR A 199 -2.19 -16.32 -4.62
C TYR A 199 -3.50 -17.01 -4.23
N TRP A 200 -4.55 -16.26 -3.90
CA TRP A 200 -5.86 -16.85 -3.51
C TRP A 200 -6.78 -17.17 -4.70
N ARG A 201 -6.35 -16.94 -5.94
CA ARG A 201 -7.13 -17.19 -7.17
C ARG A 201 -6.33 -17.81 -8.29
N ASN A 202 -5.11 -18.22 -8.05
CA ASN A 202 -4.19 -18.72 -9.09
C ASN A 202 -3.87 -20.21 -8.99
N GLY A 203 -4.61 -20.97 -8.18
CA GLY A 203 -4.36 -22.40 -7.96
C GLY A 203 -4.51 -23.29 -9.22
N ASP A 204 -5.07 -22.76 -10.29
CA ASP A 204 -5.13 -23.42 -11.59
C ASP A 204 -3.85 -23.27 -12.44
N VAL A 205 -2.97 -22.33 -12.09
CA VAL A 205 -1.73 -22.03 -12.83
C VAL A 205 -0.46 -22.22 -12.01
N VAL A 206 -0.55 -22.27 -10.69
CA VAL A 206 0.59 -22.51 -9.81
C VAL A 206 0.19 -23.28 -8.56
N THR A 207 1.06 -24.19 -8.12
CA THR A 207 1.00 -24.82 -6.81
C THR A 207 2.27 -24.51 -6.02
N VAL A 208 2.14 -24.39 -4.71
CA VAL A 208 3.25 -24.04 -3.82
C VAL A 208 3.24 -24.91 -2.56
N GLN A 209 4.41 -25.28 -2.10
CA GLN A 209 4.64 -26.00 -0.85
C GLN A 209 5.85 -25.39 -0.12
N PRO A 210 5.84 -25.41 1.25
CA PRO A 210 4.77 -25.86 2.14
C PRO A 210 3.57 -24.91 2.17
N SER A 211 2.54 -25.26 2.89
CA SER A 211 1.29 -24.48 2.99
C SER A 211 1.44 -23.08 3.60
N ALA A 212 2.57 -22.80 4.26
CA ALA A 212 2.92 -21.46 4.77
C ALA A 212 3.60 -20.58 3.72
N ALA A 213 3.88 -21.10 2.53
CA ALA A 213 4.41 -20.32 1.43
C ALA A 213 3.29 -19.92 0.45
N TYR A 214 3.44 -18.75 -0.14
CA TYR A 214 2.46 -18.16 -1.05
C TYR A 214 3.16 -17.63 -2.30
N VAL A 215 2.43 -17.65 -3.42
CA VAL A 215 2.95 -17.16 -4.71
C VAL A 215 1.89 -16.35 -5.42
N SER A 216 2.16 -15.07 -5.68
CA SER A 216 1.41 -14.27 -6.64
C SER A 216 2.20 -14.08 -7.91
N LEU A 217 1.53 -13.97 -9.06
CA LEU A 217 2.19 -13.89 -10.35
C LEU A 217 1.76 -12.63 -11.09
N TYR A 218 2.69 -12.03 -11.84
CA TYR A 218 2.39 -11.06 -12.88
C TYR A 218 2.69 -11.69 -14.23
N ARG A 219 1.68 -11.82 -15.09
CA ARG A 219 1.82 -12.33 -16.45
C ARG A 219 1.83 -11.17 -17.43
N HIS A 220 2.97 -10.92 -18.04
CA HIS A 220 3.12 -9.90 -19.06
C HIS A 220 3.08 -10.53 -20.47
N PRO A 221 2.38 -9.93 -21.46
CA PRO A 221 2.21 -10.55 -22.78
C PRO A 221 3.53 -10.74 -23.56
N ARG A 222 4.57 -9.99 -23.24
CA ARG A 222 5.89 -10.05 -23.92
C ARG A 222 7.07 -10.35 -22.99
N ASN A 223 6.99 -9.98 -21.72
CA ASN A 223 8.12 -10.06 -20.79
C ASN A 223 8.08 -11.33 -19.92
N GLY A 224 7.13 -12.24 -20.18
CA GLY A 224 6.99 -13.51 -19.45
C GLY A 224 6.23 -13.35 -18.13
N VAL A 225 6.72 -14.02 -17.10
CA VAL A 225 6.06 -14.07 -15.80
C VAL A 225 7.03 -13.63 -14.71
N LEU A 226 6.58 -12.74 -13.83
CA LEU A 226 7.27 -12.39 -12.60
C LEU A 226 6.50 -13.05 -11.44
N ALA A 227 7.15 -13.97 -10.73
CA ALA A 227 6.60 -14.63 -9.56
C ALA A 227 7.11 -13.97 -8.28
N VAL A 228 6.17 -13.62 -7.40
CA VAL A 228 6.44 -13.18 -6.03
C VAL A 228 6.28 -14.40 -5.14
N VAL A 229 7.36 -14.95 -4.64
CA VAL A 229 7.37 -16.13 -3.76
C VAL A 229 7.67 -15.65 -2.35
N TYR A 230 6.82 -15.97 -1.40
CA TYR A 230 6.94 -15.53 -0.01
C TYR A 230 6.75 -16.70 0.97
N ASN A 231 7.76 -16.96 1.79
CA ASN A 231 7.63 -17.86 2.92
C ASN A 231 7.05 -17.10 4.12
N TYR A 232 5.75 -17.18 4.32
CA TYR A 232 5.05 -16.54 5.45
C TYR A 232 5.09 -17.39 6.73
N GLY A 233 5.99 -18.36 6.78
CA GLY A 233 6.21 -19.25 7.91
C GLY A 233 7.24 -18.73 8.91
N ALA A 234 7.18 -19.28 10.13
CA ALA A 234 8.08 -18.93 11.23
C ALA A 234 9.50 -19.56 11.13
N ARG A 235 9.76 -20.36 10.08
CA ARG A 235 11.06 -21.07 9.92
C ARG A 235 11.52 -20.96 8.48
N ALA A 236 12.84 -20.99 8.31
CA ALA A 236 13.45 -21.19 7.00
C ALA A 236 13.00 -22.53 6.41
N THR A 237 12.72 -22.56 5.13
CA THR A 237 12.27 -23.76 4.43
C THR A 237 12.63 -23.70 2.95
N GLU A 238 12.72 -24.85 2.32
CA GLU A 238 12.71 -24.93 0.88
C GLU A 238 11.27 -24.79 0.38
N VAL A 239 11.04 -23.81 -0.48
CA VAL A 239 9.74 -23.55 -1.12
C VAL A 239 9.77 -24.15 -2.51
N THR A 240 8.88 -25.10 -2.77
CA THR A 240 8.67 -25.68 -4.09
C THR A 240 7.52 -24.97 -4.79
N VAL A 241 7.77 -24.42 -5.98
CA VAL A 241 6.77 -23.75 -6.82
C VAL A 241 6.65 -24.49 -8.14
N ALA A 242 5.49 -25.06 -8.44
CA ALA A 242 5.23 -25.75 -9.71
C ALA A 242 4.24 -24.94 -10.57
N LEU A 243 4.69 -24.52 -11.75
CA LEU A 243 3.97 -23.64 -12.67
C LEU A 243 3.35 -24.42 -13.83
N GLN A 244 2.10 -24.12 -14.15
CA GLN A 244 1.42 -24.59 -15.36
C GLN A 244 1.83 -23.72 -16.56
N ARG A 245 3.01 -23.97 -17.10
CA ARG A 245 3.67 -23.16 -18.15
C ARG A 245 2.75 -22.81 -19.31
N ALA A 246 2.04 -23.77 -19.85
CA ALA A 246 1.14 -23.57 -20.99
C ALA A 246 0.03 -22.56 -20.70
N LYS A 247 -0.56 -22.60 -19.49
CA LYS A 247 -1.59 -21.66 -19.07
C LYS A 247 -1.04 -20.25 -18.80
N LEU A 248 0.24 -20.17 -18.48
CA LEU A 248 0.94 -18.89 -18.27
C LEU A 248 1.50 -18.31 -19.58
N GLY A 249 1.39 -19.03 -20.69
CA GLY A 249 1.95 -18.61 -21.99
C GLY A 249 3.47 -18.71 -22.05
N LEU A 250 4.05 -19.57 -21.22
CA LEU A 250 5.49 -19.85 -21.19
C LEU A 250 5.81 -21.03 -22.11
N ALA A 251 6.96 -20.95 -22.80
CA ALA A 251 7.46 -22.02 -23.67
C ALA A 251 7.86 -23.29 -22.87
N GLU A 252 8.22 -24.35 -23.59
CA GLU A 252 8.71 -25.55 -22.96
C GLU A 252 10.03 -25.33 -22.23
N ARG A 253 10.91 -24.54 -22.82
CA ARG A 253 12.16 -24.09 -22.18
C ARG A 253 11.98 -22.65 -21.60
N VAL A 254 12.20 -22.55 -20.34
CA VAL A 254 12.07 -21.31 -19.57
C VAL A 254 13.38 -21.01 -18.87
N VAL A 255 13.85 -19.80 -19.02
CA VAL A 255 14.94 -19.26 -18.20
C VAL A 255 14.34 -18.58 -16.97
N ALA A 256 14.71 -19.04 -15.79
CA ALA A 256 14.34 -18.44 -14.51
C ALA A 256 15.55 -17.69 -13.93
N THR A 257 15.32 -16.48 -13.46
CA THR A 257 16.34 -15.68 -12.79
C THR A 257 15.79 -15.05 -11.53
N ASP A 258 16.61 -14.89 -10.52
CA ASP A 258 16.32 -13.93 -9.46
C ASP A 258 16.22 -12.53 -10.09
N ALA A 259 15.08 -11.89 -9.93
CA ALA A 259 14.76 -10.68 -10.68
C ALA A 259 15.54 -9.43 -10.20
N LEU A 260 16.03 -9.44 -8.94
CA LEU A 260 16.83 -8.35 -8.38
C LEU A 260 18.31 -8.50 -8.73
N THR A 261 18.84 -9.71 -8.59
CA THR A 261 20.28 -9.97 -8.77
C THR A 261 20.66 -10.40 -10.19
N GLY A 262 19.69 -10.92 -10.95
CA GLY A 262 19.92 -11.51 -12.26
C GLY A 262 20.54 -12.92 -12.23
N MET A 263 20.77 -13.50 -11.05
CA MET A 263 21.32 -14.86 -10.92
C MET A 263 20.37 -15.89 -11.54
N ALA A 264 20.93 -16.83 -12.30
CA ALA A 264 20.14 -17.95 -12.85
C ALA A 264 19.62 -18.84 -11.71
N LEU A 265 18.39 -19.27 -11.85
CA LEU A 265 17.72 -20.21 -10.96
C LEU A 265 17.39 -21.49 -11.74
N ASP A 266 17.54 -22.60 -11.08
CA ASP A 266 17.15 -23.88 -11.67
C ASP A 266 15.63 -23.98 -11.76
N CYS A 267 15.12 -24.28 -12.95
CA CYS A 267 13.69 -24.39 -13.23
C CYS A 267 13.43 -25.62 -14.13
N GLU A 268 13.31 -26.77 -13.51
CA GLU A 268 13.11 -28.02 -14.23
C GLU A 268 11.61 -28.26 -14.44
N GLY A 269 11.22 -28.42 -15.70
CA GLY A 269 9.82 -28.70 -16.04
C GLY A 269 8.80 -27.65 -15.63
N GLY A 270 9.23 -26.43 -15.20
CA GLY A 270 8.39 -25.40 -14.61
C GLY A 270 8.33 -25.45 -13.10
N THR A 271 9.17 -26.27 -12.47
CA THR A 271 9.30 -26.38 -11.01
C THR A 271 10.55 -25.63 -10.55
N LEU A 272 10.40 -24.83 -9.51
CA LEU A 272 11.45 -24.10 -8.82
C LEU A 272 11.59 -24.62 -7.39
N HIS A 273 12.83 -24.67 -6.90
CA HIS A 273 13.16 -24.98 -5.52
C HIS A 273 13.93 -23.80 -4.93
N LEU A 274 13.31 -23.10 -3.97
CA LEU A 274 13.82 -21.84 -3.45
C LEU A 274 14.04 -21.94 -1.93
N PRO A 275 15.29 -21.90 -1.45
CA PRO A 275 15.57 -21.83 -0.02
C PRO A 275 15.23 -20.42 0.48
N LEU A 276 14.16 -20.29 1.25
CA LEU A 276 13.71 -19.01 1.80
C LEU A 276 13.76 -19.03 3.33
N ASP A 277 14.32 -17.97 3.89
CA ASP A 277 14.29 -17.73 5.34
C ASP A 277 12.86 -17.56 5.84
N SER A 278 12.70 -17.57 7.17
CA SER A 278 11.45 -17.15 7.80
C SER A 278 11.10 -15.73 7.36
N LEU A 279 9.87 -15.52 6.89
CA LEU A 279 9.41 -14.26 6.33
C LEU A 279 10.29 -13.75 5.17
N GLY A 280 11.00 -14.66 4.53
CA GLY A 280 11.81 -14.38 3.35
C GLY A 280 10.99 -14.45 2.06
N TRP A 281 11.34 -13.62 1.10
CA TRP A 281 10.70 -13.60 -0.21
C TRP A 281 11.73 -13.51 -1.34
N GLN A 282 11.32 -13.94 -2.51
CA GLN A 282 12.11 -13.85 -3.73
C GLN A 282 11.22 -13.49 -4.92
N LEU A 283 11.75 -12.65 -5.79
CA LEU A 283 11.14 -12.33 -7.08
C LEU A 283 11.82 -13.17 -8.16
N VAL A 284 11.06 -14.02 -8.83
CA VAL A 284 11.58 -14.88 -9.90
C VAL A 284 11.02 -14.42 -11.23
N TRP A 285 11.91 -14.06 -12.15
CA TRP A 285 11.53 -13.67 -13.50
C TRP A 285 11.71 -14.85 -14.44
N LEU A 286 10.59 -15.33 -15.00
CA LEU A 286 10.53 -16.42 -15.94
C LEU A 286 10.32 -15.87 -17.36
N ARG A 287 11.24 -16.21 -18.25
CA ARG A 287 11.23 -15.77 -19.66
C ARG A 287 11.39 -16.96 -20.58
N GLN A 288 10.96 -16.81 -21.81
CA GLN A 288 11.29 -17.78 -22.86
C GLN A 288 12.79 -17.73 -23.16
N GLU A 289 13.40 -18.87 -23.37
CA GLU A 289 14.74 -18.94 -23.91
C GLU A 289 14.71 -18.33 -25.32
N GLN A 290 15.59 -17.35 -25.59
CA GLN A 290 15.70 -16.69 -26.90
C GLN A 290 16.46 -17.55 -27.89
#